data_3a1f9aaf0e864ca6cfbf094860136f08
#
_entry.id   3a1f9aaf0e864ca6cfbf094860136f08
#
_cell.length_a   1.000
_cell.length_b   1.000
_cell.length_c   1.000
_cell.angle_alpha   90.00
_cell.angle_beta   90.00
_cell.angle_gamma   90.00
#
_symmetry.space_group_name_H-M   'P 1'
#
loop_
_entity.id
_entity.type
_entity.pdbx_description
1 polymer ?
#
loop_
_entity_poly.entity_id
_entity_poly.type
_entity_poly.pdbx_seq_one_letter_code
_entity_poly.pdbx_strand_id
1 'polypeptide(L)' 'MPEVIVHLAEGRTLEQKRSLMKDITDAVVKNAGVKPDSVTVSIIETPKTHKMKGGVLFSDR' A
#
# COMPACT_ATOMS: atom_id res chain seq x y z
N MET A 1 -11.60 1.20 -14.48
CA MET A 1 -10.34 0.57 -14.07
C MET A 1 -10.11 0.81 -12.58
N PRO A 2 -10.17 -0.26 -11.73
CA PRO A 2 -9.90 -0.05 -10.30
C PRO A 2 -8.44 0.32 -10.04
N GLU A 3 -8.26 1.30 -9.19
CA GLU A 3 -6.93 1.72 -8.76
C GLU A 3 -6.93 1.85 -7.23
N VAL A 4 -5.92 1.25 -6.58
CA VAL A 4 -5.77 1.28 -5.14
C VAL A 4 -4.42 1.91 -4.81
N ILE A 5 -4.42 2.87 -3.91
CA ILE A 5 -3.20 3.52 -3.46
C ILE A 5 -3.05 3.23 -1.96
N VAL A 6 -1.90 2.66 -1.59
CA VAL A 6 -1.59 2.34 -0.20
C VAL A 6 -0.49 3.29 0.27
N HIS A 7 -0.75 4.00 1.35
CA HIS A 7 0.25 4.85 1.98
C HIS A 7 0.89 4.09 3.13
N LEU A 8 2.21 3.94 3.09
CA LEU A 8 2.96 3.23 4.12
C LEU A 8 4.15 4.07 4.58
N ALA A 9 4.53 3.89 5.84
CA ALA A 9 5.84 4.35 6.28
C ALA A 9 6.90 3.42 5.67
N GLU A 10 8.09 3.96 5.38
CA GLU A 10 9.21 3.15 4.91
C GLU A 10 9.59 2.05 5.90
N GLY A 11 10.25 1.03 5.40
CA GLY A 11 10.85 -0.01 6.21
C GLY A 11 10.46 -1.42 5.87
N ARG A 12 9.51 -1.60 4.96
CA ARG A 12 9.11 -2.95 4.55
C ARG A 12 9.94 -3.43 3.38
N THR A 13 10.13 -4.75 3.31
CA THR A 13 10.90 -5.37 2.22
C THR A 13 10.09 -5.38 0.93
N LEU A 14 10.78 -5.56 -0.19
CA LEU A 14 10.13 -5.72 -1.48
C LEU A 14 9.16 -6.91 -1.46
N GLU A 15 9.54 -8.01 -0.83
CA GLU A 15 8.68 -9.19 -0.74
C GLU A 15 7.39 -8.90 0.02
N GLN A 16 7.47 -8.16 1.12
CA GLN A 16 6.29 -7.76 1.88
C GLN A 16 5.36 -6.88 1.03
N LYS A 17 5.92 -5.93 0.30
CA LYS A 17 5.14 -5.04 -0.55
C LYS A 17 4.51 -5.79 -1.71
N ARG A 18 5.26 -6.71 -2.32
CA ARG A 18 4.75 -7.54 -3.42
C ARG A 18 3.57 -8.39 -2.96
N SER A 19 3.71 -9.04 -1.82
CA SER A 19 2.66 -9.88 -1.25
C SER A 19 1.41 -9.05 -0.94
N LEU A 20 1.58 -7.88 -0.35
CA LEU A 20 0.47 -6.98 -0.04
C LEU A 20 -0.28 -6.57 -1.31
N MET A 21 0.45 -6.13 -2.33
CA MET A 21 -0.17 -5.69 -3.59
C MET A 21 -0.88 -6.83 -4.31
N LYS A 22 -0.31 -8.04 -4.23
CA LYS A 22 -0.94 -9.23 -4.82
C LYS A 22 -2.26 -9.55 -4.12
N ASP A 23 -2.28 -9.52 -2.80
CA ASP A 23 -3.48 -9.79 -2.03
C ASP A 23 -4.57 -8.75 -2.29
N ILE A 24 -4.18 -7.47 -2.41
CA ILE A 24 -5.12 -6.40 -2.74
C ILE A 24 -5.70 -6.62 -4.14
N THR A 25 -4.85 -6.97 -5.11
CA THR A 25 -5.31 -7.27 -6.47
C THR A 25 -6.34 -8.40 -6.46
N ASP A 26 -6.05 -9.48 -5.75
CA ASP A 26 -6.96 -10.62 -5.67
C ASP A 26 -8.30 -10.22 -5.03
N ALA A 27 -8.26 -9.39 -4.01
CA ALA A 27 -9.47 -8.92 -3.34
C ALA A 27 -10.32 -8.05 -4.29
N VAL A 28 -9.70 -7.17 -5.06
CA VAL A 28 -10.42 -6.33 -6.02
C VAL A 28 -11.03 -7.18 -7.13
N VAL A 29 -10.28 -8.13 -7.66
CA VAL A 29 -10.79 -9.05 -8.70
C VAL A 29 -12.01 -9.80 -8.19
N LYS A 30 -11.94 -10.32 -6.97
CA LYS A 30 -13.03 -11.10 -6.37
C LYS A 30 -14.27 -10.25 -6.13
N ASN A 31 -14.09 -9.04 -5.60
CA ASN A 31 -15.20 -8.24 -5.13
C ASN A 31 -15.77 -7.28 -6.17
N ALA A 32 -14.95 -6.81 -7.09
CA ALA A 32 -15.39 -5.90 -8.15
C ALA A 32 -15.72 -6.62 -9.45
N GLY A 33 -15.40 -7.92 -9.55
CA GLY A 33 -15.72 -8.70 -10.73
C GLY A 33 -14.95 -8.28 -11.97
N VAL A 34 -13.69 -7.91 -11.80
CA VAL A 34 -12.82 -7.44 -12.89
C VAL A 34 -11.67 -8.41 -13.11
N LYS A 35 -10.98 -8.27 -14.25
CA LYS A 35 -9.80 -9.06 -14.54
C LYS A 35 -8.57 -8.45 -13.85
N PRO A 36 -7.58 -9.27 -13.46
CA PRO A 36 -6.36 -8.76 -12.83
C PRO A 36 -5.68 -7.64 -13.62
N ASP A 37 -5.69 -7.74 -14.96
CA ASP A 37 -5.05 -6.77 -15.83
C ASP A 37 -5.61 -5.35 -15.70
N SER A 38 -6.83 -5.22 -15.18
CA SER A 38 -7.46 -3.91 -15.04
C SER A 38 -7.21 -3.27 -13.68
N VAL A 39 -6.56 -3.99 -12.76
CA VAL A 39 -6.33 -3.52 -11.40
C VAL A 39 -4.93 -2.95 -11.28
N THR A 40 -4.84 -1.70 -10.85
CA THR A 40 -3.57 -1.06 -10.54
C THR A 40 -3.47 -0.86 -9.04
N VAL A 41 -2.36 -1.29 -8.44
CA VAL A 41 -2.08 -1.08 -7.02
C VAL A 41 -0.75 -0.36 -6.91
N SER A 42 -0.73 0.74 -6.18
CA SER A 42 0.47 1.54 -5.95
C SER A 42 0.73 1.68 -4.47
N ILE A 43 2.00 1.68 -4.09
CA ILE A 43 2.42 1.98 -2.72
C ILE A 43 3.18 3.28 -2.74
N ILE A 44 2.77 4.21 -1.90
CA ILE A 44 3.48 5.46 -1.67
C ILE A 44 4.13 5.37 -0.30
N GLU A 45 5.45 5.38 -0.28
CA GLU A 45 6.21 5.29 0.97
C GLU A 45 6.63 6.67 1.44
N THR A 46 6.53 6.88 2.74
CA THR A 46 6.92 8.13 3.38
C THR A 46 7.98 7.83 4.42
N PRO A 47 9.11 8.55 4.39
CA PRO A 47 10.11 8.41 5.46
C PRO A 47 9.47 8.69 6.82
N LYS A 48 9.88 7.96 7.85
CA LYS A 48 9.32 8.13 9.20
C LYS A 48 9.57 9.52 9.76
N THR A 49 10.58 10.22 9.25
CA THR A 49 10.85 11.61 9.60
C THR A 49 9.87 12.58 8.95
N HIS A 50 9.05 12.11 8.02
CA HIS A 50 8.07 12.93 7.29
C HIS A 50 6.63 12.58 7.64
N LYS A 51 6.42 11.77 8.67
CA LYS A 51 5.08 11.40 9.14
C LYS A 51 4.96 11.69 10.62
N MET A 52 3.85 12.29 10.99
CA MET A 52 3.57 12.68 12.37
C MET A 52 2.11 12.34 12.68
N LYS A 53 1.88 11.84 13.88
CA LYS A 53 0.53 11.58 14.35
C LYS A 53 0.43 12.06 15.79
N GLY A 54 -0.59 12.86 16.07
CA GLY A 54 -0.79 13.42 17.42
C GLY A 54 0.38 14.28 17.88
N GLY A 55 1.10 14.89 16.96
CA GLY A 55 2.27 15.71 17.28
C GLY A 55 3.54 14.95 17.56
N VAL A 56 3.56 13.62 17.29
CA VAL A 56 4.75 12.79 17.49
C VAL A 56 5.19 12.20 16.16
N LEU A 57 6.43 12.45 15.77
CA LEU A 57 7.01 11.87 14.55
C LEU A 57 7.02 10.34 14.62
N PHE A 58 6.80 9.70 13.49
CA PHE A 58 6.86 8.24 13.41
C PHE A 58 8.26 7.73 13.77
N SER A 59 9.32 8.51 13.46
CA SER A 59 10.69 8.15 13.80
C SER A 59 10.97 8.21 15.32
N ASP A 60 10.09 8.85 16.09
CA ASP A 60 10.22 8.98 17.53
C ASP A 60 9.38 7.95 18.32
N ARG A 61 8.77 7.03 17.62
CA ARG A 61 7.92 6.01 18.23
C ARG A 61 8.66 4.70 18.45
#